data_8c36db085b39dc3b7136c0fb1b64bdea
#
_entry.id   8c36db085b39dc3b7136c0fb1b64bdea
#
_cell.length_a   1.000
_cell.length_b   1.000
_cell.length_c   1.000
_cell.angle_alpha   90.00
_cell.angle_beta   90.00
_cell.angle_gamma   90.00
#
_symmetry.space_group_name_H-M   'P 1'
#
loop_
_entity.id
_entity.type
_entity.pdbx_description
1 polymer ?
#
loop_
_entity_poly.entity_id
_entity_poly.type
_entity_poly.pdbx_seq_one_letter_code
_entity_poly.pdbx_strand_id
1 'polypeptide(L)'
;MKIVILDGYAANPGDLDYHLLEKLGEVVVYPRTSDAEKVERAKDADIILLNKVQIDAETLAQLPKLKYIGIQATGFNVVDIEAARKQGIIVTNIPAYSTDSVAQMTFALILAVTNRVEHYTQENRNERWAYNKDFCYWDTPLMELAGKTLGIMGLGNIGMKVANIARQFGMNICACTSKNSSDLPEWIQKVSKEGLLATSDILSLHCPLSDDTYHFINKESLEKMKDTAILVNTGRGPLVDEEAVAAALHESSLGAYCADVMAQEPPSKENPLFGEPNAYLTPHIAWATYEARERLNKQVAANVKAFLEGNPINVVNK
;
A
#
# COMPACT_ATOMS: atom_id res chain seq x y z
N MET A 1 29.21 15.59 0.52
CA MET A 1 28.40 15.10 1.63
C MET A 1 28.33 13.59 1.58
N LYS A 2 28.23 12.94 2.75
CA LYS A 2 28.10 11.49 2.84
C LYS A 2 26.60 11.13 2.94
N ILE A 3 26.12 10.34 1.98
CA ILE A 3 24.76 9.85 1.86
C ILE A 3 24.77 8.36 2.23
N VAL A 4 24.00 7.98 3.26
CA VAL A 4 23.90 6.59 3.70
C VAL A 4 22.49 6.08 3.48
N ILE A 5 22.34 4.99 2.72
CA ILE A 5 21.09 4.27 2.53
C ILE A 5 21.09 3.08 3.50
N LEU A 6 20.16 3.07 4.47
CA LEU A 6 20.17 2.10 5.56
C LEU A 6 19.54 0.75 5.20
N ASP A 7 18.58 0.72 4.30
CA ASP A 7 17.80 -0.49 3.92
C ASP A 7 17.49 -0.52 2.42
N GLY A 8 18.54 -0.32 1.61
CA GLY A 8 18.42 -0.16 0.15
C GLY A 8 17.78 -1.33 -0.58
N TYR A 9 17.89 -2.56 -0.05
CA TYR A 9 17.34 -3.76 -0.71
C TYR A 9 15.81 -3.69 -0.90
N ALA A 10 15.09 -3.07 0.04
CA ALA A 10 13.64 -2.97 -0.05
C ALA A 10 13.18 -2.21 -1.31
N ALA A 11 13.84 -1.10 -1.63
CA ALA A 11 13.51 -0.28 -2.81
C ALA A 11 14.29 -0.65 -4.07
N ASN A 12 15.46 -1.29 -3.91
CA ASN A 12 16.36 -1.66 -5.00
C ASN A 12 17.07 -3.01 -4.71
N PRO A 13 16.50 -4.13 -5.13
CA PRO A 13 17.14 -5.44 -4.96
C PRO A 13 18.35 -5.67 -5.88
N GLY A 14 18.79 -4.67 -6.64
CA GLY A 14 19.95 -4.72 -7.52
C GLY A 14 19.63 -4.50 -9.01
N ASP A 15 18.38 -4.14 -9.33
CA ASP A 15 17.90 -3.89 -10.69
C ASP A 15 17.79 -2.40 -11.07
N LEU A 16 18.10 -1.50 -10.13
CA LEU A 16 18.20 -0.06 -10.34
C LEU A 16 19.60 0.44 -9.93
N ASP A 17 20.06 1.53 -10.54
CA ASP A 17 21.30 2.19 -10.16
C ASP A 17 21.04 3.40 -9.23
N TYR A 18 22.11 3.89 -8.58
CA TYR A 18 22.09 5.09 -7.74
C TYR A 18 22.83 6.28 -8.38
N HIS A 19 23.11 6.26 -9.70
CA HIS A 19 23.92 7.27 -10.38
C HIS A 19 23.45 8.70 -10.16
N LEU A 20 22.12 8.94 -9.96
CA LEU A 20 21.58 10.26 -9.68
C LEU A 20 21.98 10.76 -8.27
N LEU A 21 22.07 9.86 -7.28
CA LEU A 21 22.52 10.18 -5.93
C LEU A 21 24.05 10.31 -5.87
N GLU A 22 24.78 9.47 -6.59
CA GLU A 22 26.26 9.49 -6.67
C GLU A 22 26.80 10.81 -7.22
N LYS A 23 26.02 11.52 -8.06
CA LYS A 23 26.33 12.87 -8.52
C LYS A 23 26.21 13.94 -7.43
N LEU A 24 25.52 13.65 -6.33
CA LEU A 24 25.23 14.58 -5.24
C LEU A 24 26.14 14.39 -4.02
N GLY A 25 26.82 13.26 -3.91
CA GLY A 25 27.74 12.97 -2.82
C GLY A 25 28.28 11.54 -2.83
N GLU A 26 29.06 11.21 -1.80
CA GLU A 26 29.52 9.84 -1.56
C GLU A 26 28.34 8.99 -1.06
N VAL A 27 27.97 7.95 -1.80
CA VAL A 27 26.83 7.07 -1.50
C VAL A 27 27.32 5.75 -0.90
N VAL A 28 26.85 5.43 0.31
CA VAL A 28 27.07 4.13 0.97
C VAL A 28 25.73 3.43 1.10
N VAL A 29 25.62 2.20 0.60
CA VAL A 29 24.37 1.44 0.61
C VAL A 29 24.52 0.21 1.50
N TYR A 30 23.63 0.12 2.50
CA TYR A 30 23.46 -1.10 3.28
C TYR A 30 22.17 -1.79 2.79
N PRO A 31 22.22 -3.09 2.43
CA PRO A 31 21.03 -3.82 1.99
C PRO A 31 19.93 -3.86 3.05
N ARG A 32 20.32 -4.08 4.30
CA ARG A 32 19.45 -4.14 5.49
C ARG A 32 20.23 -3.61 6.68
N THR A 33 19.56 -2.97 7.63
CA THR A 33 20.17 -2.46 8.88
C THR A 33 19.27 -2.83 10.04
N SER A 34 19.83 -3.54 11.03
CA SER A 34 19.15 -3.85 12.29
C SER A 34 19.18 -2.65 13.24
N ASP A 35 18.34 -2.67 14.27
CA ASP A 35 18.31 -1.61 15.29
C ASP A 35 19.66 -1.44 16.00
N ALA A 36 20.39 -2.53 16.23
CA ALA A 36 21.72 -2.47 16.86
C ALA A 36 22.79 -1.82 15.97
N GLU A 37 22.61 -1.82 14.65
CA GLU A 37 23.61 -1.31 13.69
C GLU A 37 23.30 0.10 13.19
N LYS A 38 22.07 0.60 13.37
CA LYS A 38 21.60 1.82 12.71
C LYS A 38 22.42 3.06 13.09
N VAL A 39 22.81 3.20 14.36
CA VAL A 39 23.64 4.32 14.84
C VAL A 39 25.05 4.24 14.25
N GLU A 40 25.70 3.08 14.34
CA GLU A 40 27.07 2.89 13.86
C GLU A 40 27.19 3.18 12.35
N ARG A 41 26.19 2.72 11.57
CA ARG A 41 26.16 2.94 10.12
C ARG A 41 25.86 4.39 9.73
N ALA A 42 25.09 5.10 10.56
CA ALA A 42 24.62 6.45 10.31
C ALA A 42 25.52 7.55 10.92
N LYS A 43 26.41 7.24 11.89
CA LYS A 43 27.14 8.22 12.73
C LYS A 43 27.93 9.27 11.97
N ASP A 44 28.40 8.94 10.77
CA ASP A 44 29.18 9.84 9.91
C ASP A 44 28.39 10.38 8.70
N ALA A 45 27.09 10.11 8.63
CA ALA A 45 26.23 10.56 7.54
C ALA A 45 25.83 12.04 7.70
N ASP A 46 25.90 12.81 6.63
CA ASP A 46 25.20 14.09 6.51
C ASP A 46 23.73 13.89 6.14
N ILE A 47 23.46 12.84 5.35
CA ILE A 47 22.17 12.49 4.77
C ILE A 47 21.90 11.00 5.01
N ILE A 48 20.73 10.67 5.53
CA ILE A 48 20.24 9.30 5.62
C ILE A 48 19.05 9.12 4.67
N LEU A 49 19.05 8.03 3.93
CA LEU A 49 17.92 7.54 3.16
C LEU A 49 17.49 6.19 3.73
N LEU A 50 16.18 6.01 3.93
CA LEU A 50 15.63 4.79 4.53
C LEU A 50 14.21 4.51 4.03
N ASN A 51 13.77 3.25 4.15
CA ASN A 51 12.39 2.83 3.86
C ASN A 51 11.64 2.38 5.12
N LYS A 52 12.21 1.46 5.90
CA LYS A 52 11.55 0.84 7.06
C LYS A 52 12.36 0.91 8.36
N VAL A 53 13.63 1.29 8.33
CA VAL A 53 14.44 1.45 9.54
C VAL A 53 13.82 2.54 10.42
N GLN A 54 13.59 2.20 11.70
CA GLN A 54 13.01 3.12 12.67
C GLN A 54 14.06 4.09 13.19
N ILE A 55 13.79 5.39 13.13
CA ILE A 55 14.65 6.46 13.64
C ILE A 55 13.88 7.25 14.69
N ASP A 56 14.08 6.88 15.93
CA ASP A 56 13.49 7.51 17.11
C ASP A 56 14.36 8.67 17.65
N ALA A 57 13.86 9.36 18.68
CA ALA A 57 14.57 10.47 19.31
C ALA A 57 15.93 10.06 19.91
N GLU A 58 16.06 8.84 20.46
CA GLU A 58 17.30 8.32 21.02
C GLU A 58 18.36 8.10 19.95
N THR A 59 17.95 7.53 18.81
CA THR A 59 18.80 7.38 17.62
C THR A 59 19.28 8.73 17.10
N LEU A 60 18.37 9.70 16.96
CA LEU A 60 18.69 11.03 16.46
C LEU A 60 19.71 11.75 17.36
N ALA A 61 19.59 11.62 18.67
CA ALA A 61 20.52 12.23 19.62
C ALA A 61 21.98 11.74 19.46
N GLN A 62 22.17 10.55 18.87
CA GLN A 62 23.49 9.96 18.62
C GLN A 62 24.06 10.29 17.24
N LEU A 63 23.35 11.10 16.43
CA LEU A 63 23.72 11.44 15.05
C LEU A 63 23.97 12.96 14.87
N PRO A 64 24.98 13.56 15.51
CA PRO A 64 25.17 15.01 15.55
C PRO A 64 25.55 15.64 14.20
N LYS A 65 25.98 14.83 13.22
CA LYS A 65 26.34 15.32 11.88
C LYS A 65 25.15 15.33 10.92
N LEU A 66 24.06 14.63 11.29
CA LEU A 66 22.91 14.42 10.42
C LEU A 66 22.14 15.73 10.18
N LYS A 67 21.85 16.03 8.91
CA LYS A 67 21.15 17.25 8.49
C LYS A 67 19.84 16.95 7.77
N TYR A 68 19.73 15.74 7.20
CA TYR A 68 18.61 15.39 6.35
C TYR A 68 18.28 13.90 6.43
N ILE A 69 16.97 13.60 6.43
CA ILE A 69 16.43 12.25 6.32
C ILE A 69 15.47 12.22 5.13
N GLY A 70 15.75 11.36 4.15
CA GLY A 70 14.84 11.08 3.04
C GLY A 70 14.18 9.72 3.23
N ILE A 71 12.85 9.73 3.43
CA ILE A 71 12.08 8.50 3.56
C ILE A 71 11.69 8.03 2.16
N GLN A 72 12.14 6.86 1.77
CA GLN A 72 11.88 6.22 0.47
C GLN A 72 10.49 5.57 0.45
N ALA A 73 9.48 6.33 0.86
CA ALA A 73 8.08 5.92 0.93
C ALA A 73 7.15 7.13 1.01
N THR A 74 5.86 6.93 0.80
CA THR A 74 4.83 7.96 1.08
C THR A 74 4.56 8.09 2.58
N GLY A 75 4.45 6.96 3.31
CA GLY A 75 4.31 6.96 4.77
C GLY A 75 5.62 7.34 5.46
N PHE A 76 5.54 8.09 6.56
CA PHE A 76 6.72 8.62 7.26
C PHE A 76 6.75 8.34 8.77
N ASN A 77 5.90 7.45 9.24
CA ASN A 77 5.80 7.05 10.65
C ASN A 77 7.02 6.26 11.18
N VAL A 78 7.99 5.99 10.33
CA VAL A 78 9.28 5.36 10.70
C VAL A 78 10.29 6.33 11.30
N VAL A 79 10.04 7.65 11.26
CA VAL A 79 10.91 8.69 11.83
C VAL A 79 10.14 9.50 12.85
N ASP A 80 10.74 9.75 14.01
CA ASP A 80 10.25 10.76 14.96
C ASP A 80 10.48 12.17 14.36
N ILE A 81 9.47 12.65 13.64
CA ILE A 81 9.54 13.93 12.92
C ILE A 81 9.62 15.14 13.87
N GLU A 82 9.08 15.03 15.10
CA GLU A 82 9.15 16.10 16.09
C GLU A 82 10.56 16.20 16.70
N ALA A 83 11.17 15.06 17.03
CA ALA A 83 12.55 15.03 17.50
C ALA A 83 13.52 15.52 16.41
N ALA A 84 13.33 15.11 15.17
CA ALA A 84 14.10 15.59 14.02
C ALA A 84 13.98 17.11 13.85
N ARG A 85 12.76 17.66 13.94
CA ARG A 85 12.50 19.10 13.85
C ARG A 85 13.24 19.87 14.95
N LYS A 86 13.21 19.39 16.20
CA LYS A 86 13.91 20.02 17.34
C LYS A 86 15.42 20.08 17.14
N GLN A 87 16.00 19.13 16.41
CA GLN A 87 17.43 19.09 16.07
C GLN A 87 17.76 19.82 14.76
N GLY A 88 16.78 20.43 14.09
CA GLY A 88 17.00 21.13 12.82
C GLY A 88 17.25 20.20 11.64
N ILE A 89 16.89 18.90 11.76
CA ILE A 89 17.03 17.91 10.70
C ILE A 89 15.80 17.98 9.80
N ILE A 90 16.00 18.17 8.50
CA ILE A 90 14.92 18.17 7.49
C ILE A 90 14.52 16.72 7.20
N VAL A 91 13.23 16.43 7.28
CA VAL A 91 12.68 15.11 6.92
C VAL A 91 11.76 15.27 5.71
N THR A 92 11.98 14.44 4.69
CA THR A 92 11.15 14.41 3.48
C THR A 92 10.62 13.03 3.19
N ASN A 93 9.49 12.95 2.49
CA ASN A 93 8.93 11.71 1.96
C ASN A 93 8.80 11.75 0.44
N ILE A 94 8.25 10.70 -0.16
CA ILE A 94 8.00 10.61 -1.60
C ILE A 94 6.50 10.44 -1.83
N PRO A 95 5.75 11.52 -2.14
CA PRO A 95 4.34 11.42 -2.44
C PRO A 95 4.07 10.84 -3.84
N ALA A 96 2.97 10.11 -3.98
CA ALA A 96 2.33 9.74 -5.25
C ALA A 96 3.16 8.93 -6.27
N TYR A 97 4.34 8.42 -5.92
CA TYR A 97 5.21 7.67 -6.85
C TYR A 97 4.60 6.34 -7.32
N SER A 98 3.77 5.71 -6.49
CA SER A 98 3.22 4.37 -6.70
C SER A 98 1.73 4.36 -7.05
N THR A 99 1.11 5.50 -7.33
CA THR A 99 -0.34 5.60 -7.57
C THR A 99 -0.84 4.61 -8.62
N ASP A 100 -0.19 4.55 -9.78
CA ASP A 100 -0.57 3.65 -10.86
C ASP A 100 -0.34 2.18 -10.50
N SER A 101 0.78 1.89 -9.85
CA SER A 101 1.15 0.54 -9.40
C SER A 101 0.14 -0.01 -8.39
N VAL A 102 -0.24 0.78 -7.38
CA VAL A 102 -1.23 0.36 -6.36
C VAL A 102 -2.61 0.19 -6.98
N ALA A 103 -3.03 1.06 -7.88
CA ALA A 103 -4.29 0.91 -8.60
C ALA A 103 -4.31 -0.35 -9.46
N GLN A 104 -3.20 -0.67 -10.13
CA GLN A 104 -3.04 -1.91 -10.90
C GLN A 104 -3.15 -3.14 -9.99
N MET A 105 -2.46 -3.16 -8.83
CA MET A 105 -2.54 -4.27 -7.87
C MET A 105 -3.95 -4.44 -7.32
N THR A 106 -4.66 -3.33 -7.02
CA THR A 106 -6.06 -3.38 -6.59
C THR A 106 -6.92 -4.14 -7.60
N PHE A 107 -6.78 -3.85 -8.91
CA PHE A 107 -7.51 -4.56 -9.96
C PHE A 107 -6.99 -5.98 -10.20
N ALA A 108 -5.69 -6.24 -10.06
CA ALA A 108 -5.15 -7.60 -10.13
C ALA A 108 -5.78 -8.51 -9.07
N LEU A 109 -5.91 -8.02 -7.84
CA LEU A 109 -6.57 -8.72 -6.73
C LEU A 109 -8.08 -8.92 -7.00
N ILE A 110 -8.80 -7.89 -7.45
CA ILE A 110 -10.22 -7.99 -7.82
C ILE A 110 -10.41 -9.05 -8.91
N LEU A 111 -9.60 -9.02 -9.97
CA LEU A 111 -9.70 -9.94 -11.10
C LEU A 111 -9.23 -11.36 -10.70
N ALA A 112 -8.32 -11.52 -9.75
CA ALA A 112 -7.96 -12.83 -9.22
C ALA A 112 -9.15 -13.54 -8.56
N VAL A 113 -9.98 -12.80 -7.82
CA VAL A 113 -11.21 -13.33 -7.22
C VAL A 113 -12.27 -13.60 -8.29
N THR A 114 -12.56 -12.61 -9.13
CA THR A 114 -13.72 -12.65 -10.03
C THR A 114 -13.54 -13.61 -11.20
N ASN A 115 -12.32 -13.77 -11.71
CA ASN A 115 -12.00 -14.61 -12.88
C ASN A 115 -11.25 -15.90 -12.53
N ARG A 116 -10.62 -15.97 -11.34
CA ARG A 116 -9.87 -17.15 -10.83
C ARG A 116 -8.86 -17.73 -11.83
N VAL A 117 -8.19 -16.86 -12.58
CA VAL A 117 -7.29 -17.26 -13.69
C VAL A 117 -6.18 -18.19 -13.21
N GLU A 118 -5.60 -17.93 -12.02
CA GLU A 118 -4.53 -18.77 -11.46
C GLU A 118 -5.05 -20.17 -11.13
N HIS A 119 -6.22 -20.28 -10.49
CA HIS A 119 -6.87 -21.56 -10.18
C HIS A 119 -7.06 -22.39 -11.45
N TYR A 120 -7.73 -21.86 -12.49
CA TYR A 120 -7.96 -22.60 -13.72
C TYR A 120 -6.66 -22.91 -14.48
N THR A 121 -5.67 -22.02 -14.41
CA THR A 121 -4.34 -22.30 -14.98
C THR A 121 -3.68 -23.49 -14.29
N GLN A 122 -3.76 -23.57 -12.96
CA GLN A 122 -3.18 -24.69 -12.21
C GLN A 122 -3.93 -25.99 -12.48
N GLU A 123 -5.26 -25.96 -12.51
CA GLU A 123 -6.09 -27.14 -12.86
C GLU A 123 -5.77 -27.64 -14.30
N ASN A 124 -5.53 -26.72 -15.24
CA ASN A 124 -5.18 -27.09 -16.61
C ASN A 124 -3.75 -27.61 -16.75
N ARG A 125 -2.80 -27.20 -15.89
CA ARG A 125 -1.48 -27.83 -15.79
C ARG A 125 -1.59 -29.27 -15.30
N ASN A 126 -2.62 -29.58 -14.51
CA ASN A 126 -2.95 -30.93 -14.06
C ASN A 126 -3.84 -31.67 -15.08
N GLU A 127 -3.92 -31.20 -16.33
CA GLU A 127 -4.63 -31.80 -17.47
C GLU A 127 -6.15 -31.92 -17.30
N ARG A 128 -6.76 -31.24 -16.29
CA ARG A 128 -8.18 -31.39 -15.98
C ARG A 128 -9.07 -31.07 -17.19
N TRP A 129 -8.76 -30.04 -17.97
CA TRP A 129 -9.54 -29.68 -19.15
C TRP A 129 -9.44 -30.73 -20.25
N ALA A 130 -8.27 -31.35 -20.43
CA ALA A 130 -8.09 -32.40 -21.45
C ALA A 130 -8.96 -33.63 -21.21
N TYR A 131 -9.28 -33.91 -19.94
CA TYR A 131 -10.16 -35.04 -19.56
C TYR A 131 -11.59 -34.61 -19.26
N ASN A 132 -11.95 -33.33 -19.46
CA ASN A 132 -13.32 -32.87 -19.23
C ASN A 132 -14.25 -33.36 -20.36
N LYS A 133 -15.49 -33.70 -20.00
CA LYS A 133 -16.50 -34.16 -20.97
C LYS A 133 -17.07 -33.06 -21.85
N ASP A 134 -17.12 -31.83 -21.28
CA ASP A 134 -17.66 -30.66 -21.96
C ASP A 134 -16.48 -29.77 -22.45
N PHE A 135 -16.77 -28.89 -23.41
CA PHE A 135 -15.76 -27.97 -23.95
C PHE A 135 -15.24 -26.94 -22.95
N CYS A 136 -15.90 -26.76 -21.81
CA CYS A 136 -15.53 -25.86 -20.73
C CYS A 136 -15.96 -26.42 -19.37
N TYR A 137 -15.44 -25.84 -18.29
CA TYR A 137 -15.86 -26.13 -16.91
C TYR A 137 -15.62 -24.90 -16.01
N TRP A 138 -16.36 -24.81 -14.93
CA TRP A 138 -16.12 -23.87 -13.83
C TRP A 138 -16.55 -24.51 -12.51
N ASP A 139 -15.85 -24.16 -11.42
CA ASP A 139 -16.09 -24.74 -10.09
C ASP A 139 -17.00 -23.87 -9.22
N THR A 140 -16.97 -22.57 -9.48
CA THR A 140 -17.77 -21.56 -8.75
C THR A 140 -18.29 -20.52 -9.71
N PRO A 141 -19.41 -19.84 -9.40
CA PRO A 141 -19.89 -18.73 -10.19
C PRO A 141 -18.80 -17.67 -10.39
N LEU A 142 -18.53 -17.31 -11.63
CA LEU A 142 -17.64 -16.20 -11.98
C LEU A 142 -18.44 -14.89 -11.92
N MET A 143 -17.77 -13.79 -11.54
CA MET A 143 -18.42 -12.49 -11.40
C MET A 143 -18.01 -11.57 -12.56
N GLU A 144 -18.99 -10.98 -13.23
CA GLU A 144 -18.78 -9.86 -14.14
C GLU A 144 -18.80 -8.53 -13.38
N LEU A 145 -17.85 -7.64 -13.67
CA LEU A 145 -17.73 -6.35 -12.98
C LEU A 145 -18.74 -5.32 -13.47
N ALA A 146 -19.17 -5.41 -14.74
CA ALA A 146 -20.13 -4.46 -15.32
C ALA A 146 -21.45 -4.43 -14.51
N GLY A 147 -21.90 -3.22 -14.19
CA GLY A 147 -23.11 -3.00 -13.39
C GLY A 147 -22.93 -3.22 -11.87
N LYS A 148 -21.82 -3.78 -11.42
CA LYS A 148 -21.51 -3.90 -9.97
C LYS A 148 -21.11 -2.55 -9.38
N THR A 149 -21.30 -2.41 -8.07
CA THR A 149 -20.94 -1.20 -7.33
C THR A 149 -19.56 -1.36 -6.68
N LEU A 150 -18.60 -0.50 -7.09
CA LEU A 150 -17.35 -0.33 -6.38
C LEU A 150 -17.51 0.80 -5.35
N GLY A 151 -17.42 0.44 -4.07
CA GLY A 151 -17.30 1.39 -2.97
C GLY A 151 -15.84 1.73 -2.71
N ILE A 152 -15.54 3.01 -2.50
CA ILE A 152 -14.19 3.49 -2.23
C ILE A 152 -14.17 4.27 -0.92
N MET A 153 -13.41 3.76 0.06
CA MET A 153 -13.13 4.48 1.29
C MET A 153 -11.85 5.30 1.11
N GLY A 154 -12.00 6.63 0.96
CA GLY A 154 -10.87 7.53 0.70
C GLY A 154 -10.61 7.79 -0.80
N LEU A 155 -10.97 8.99 -1.27
CA LEU A 155 -10.84 9.38 -2.68
C LEU A 155 -9.64 10.33 -2.90
N GLY A 156 -8.44 9.88 -2.46
CA GLY A 156 -7.15 10.50 -2.77
C GLY A 156 -6.65 10.14 -4.18
N ASN A 157 -5.34 10.28 -4.42
CA ASN A 157 -4.75 9.96 -5.74
C ASN A 157 -5.02 8.51 -6.16
N ILE A 158 -4.80 7.54 -5.26
CA ILE A 158 -4.99 6.12 -5.53
C ILE A 158 -6.48 5.81 -5.71
N GLY A 159 -7.34 6.21 -4.75
CA GLY A 159 -8.78 5.96 -4.84
C GLY A 159 -9.41 6.54 -6.11
N MET A 160 -9.00 7.73 -6.54
CA MET A 160 -9.44 8.33 -7.79
C MET A 160 -8.95 7.54 -9.01
N LYS A 161 -7.72 7.05 -9.00
CA LYS A 161 -7.19 6.21 -10.10
C LYS A 161 -7.96 4.89 -10.19
N VAL A 162 -8.23 4.24 -9.05
CA VAL A 162 -9.05 3.03 -8.96
C VAL A 162 -10.47 3.29 -9.47
N ALA A 163 -11.11 4.41 -9.08
CA ALA A 163 -12.42 4.81 -9.57
C ALA A 163 -12.45 4.95 -11.11
N ASN A 164 -11.44 5.59 -11.68
CA ASN A 164 -11.33 5.76 -13.14
C ASN A 164 -11.19 4.42 -13.88
N ILE A 165 -10.43 3.46 -13.35
CA ILE A 165 -10.29 2.13 -13.95
C ILE A 165 -11.62 1.37 -13.84
N ALA A 166 -12.27 1.37 -12.66
CA ALA A 166 -13.54 0.71 -12.43
C ALA A 166 -14.64 1.20 -13.40
N ARG A 167 -14.67 2.50 -13.67
CA ARG A 167 -15.58 3.08 -14.65
C ARG A 167 -15.42 2.46 -16.04
N GLN A 168 -14.18 2.15 -16.45
CA GLN A 168 -13.93 1.51 -17.76
C GLN A 168 -14.41 0.05 -17.80
N PHE A 169 -14.53 -0.61 -16.64
CA PHE A 169 -15.19 -1.90 -16.49
C PHE A 169 -16.72 -1.81 -16.43
N GLY A 170 -17.32 -0.62 -16.59
CA GLY A 170 -18.76 -0.43 -16.51
C GLY A 170 -19.35 -0.52 -15.10
N MET A 171 -18.54 -0.33 -14.08
CA MET A 171 -18.98 -0.35 -12.68
C MET A 171 -19.66 0.97 -12.27
N ASN A 172 -20.60 0.88 -11.32
CA ASN A 172 -21.12 2.02 -10.57
C ASN A 172 -20.13 2.38 -9.46
N ILE A 173 -19.86 3.68 -9.25
CA ILE A 173 -18.85 4.12 -8.29
C ILE A 173 -19.52 4.92 -7.18
N CYS A 174 -19.33 4.49 -5.93
CA CYS A 174 -19.65 5.30 -4.76
C CYS A 174 -18.41 5.49 -3.88
N ALA A 175 -18.35 6.61 -3.16
CA ALA A 175 -17.19 6.93 -2.33
C ALA A 175 -17.58 7.60 -1.01
N CYS A 176 -16.91 7.16 0.07
CA CYS A 176 -16.87 7.89 1.32
C CYS A 176 -15.56 8.69 1.38
N THR A 177 -15.68 10.01 1.39
CA THR A 177 -14.54 10.93 1.29
C THR A 177 -14.83 12.24 2.02
N SER A 178 -13.77 12.91 2.49
CA SER A 178 -13.85 14.26 3.07
C SER A 178 -14.08 15.37 2.05
N LYS A 179 -13.88 15.09 0.74
CA LYS A 179 -14.14 16.09 -0.33
C LYS A 179 -15.61 16.46 -0.38
N ASN A 180 -15.90 17.72 -0.77
CA ASN A 180 -17.28 18.15 -0.99
C ASN A 180 -17.87 17.43 -2.22
N SER A 181 -19.20 17.27 -2.25
CA SER A 181 -19.87 16.63 -3.39
C SER A 181 -19.67 17.42 -4.69
N SER A 182 -19.58 18.76 -4.60
CA SER A 182 -19.28 19.65 -5.72
C SER A 182 -17.89 19.45 -6.36
N ASP A 183 -16.96 18.87 -5.60
CA ASP A 183 -15.58 18.63 -6.05
C ASP A 183 -15.40 17.24 -6.66
N LEU A 184 -16.47 16.44 -6.70
CA LEU A 184 -16.46 15.11 -7.25
C LEU A 184 -16.97 15.10 -8.70
N PRO A 185 -16.42 14.22 -9.57
CA PRO A 185 -17.01 13.95 -10.86
C PRO A 185 -18.45 13.47 -10.70
N GLU A 186 -19.36 13.87 -11.61
CA GLU A 186 -20.78 13.51 -11.58
C GLU A 186 -21.06 11.99 -11.54
N TRP A 187 -20.14 11.19 -12.04
CA TRP A 187 -20.24 9.73 -12.06
C TRP A 187 -19.78 9.06 -10.75
N ILE A 188 -19.37 9.81 -9.73
CA ILE A 188 -19.04 9.30 -8.38
C ILE A 188 -20.13 9.74 -7.39
N GLN A 189 -20.87 8.78 -6.88
CA GLN A 189 -21.84 9.05 -5.83
C GLN A 189 -21.15 9.17 -4.46
N LYS A 190 -21.24 10.32 -3.80
CA LYS A 190 -20.80 10.46 -2.40
C LYS A 190 -21.82 9.80 -1.47
N VAL A 191 -21.32 8.96 -0.56
CA VAL A 191 -22.16 8.23 0.42
C VAL A 191 -21.56 8.32 1.84
N SER A 192 -22.38 8.00 2.86
CA SER A 192 -21.90 7.83 4.23
C SER A 192 -21.09 6.53 4.38
N LYS A 193 -20.45 6.31 5.54
CA LYS A 193 -19.78 5.03 5.87
C LYS A 193 -20.75 3.86 5.80
N GLU A 194 -21.94 4.00 6.37
CA GLU A 194 -23.01 2.99 6.37
C GLU A 194 -23.50 2.70 4.94
N GLY A 195 -23.75 3.75 4.16
CA GLY A 195 -24.15 3.62 2.76
C GLY A 195 -23.09 2.91 1.93
N LEU A 196 -21.80 3.20 2.18
CA LEU A 196 -20.67 2.55 1.51
C LEU A 196 -20.67 1.03 1.79
N LEU A 197 -20.79 0.63 3.07
CA LEU A 197 -20.81 -0.77 3.49
C LEU A 197 -21.99 -1.52 2.85
N ALA A 198 -23.21 -0.96 2.95
CA ALA A 198 -24.44 -1.62 2.51
C ALA A 198 -24.56 -1.78 0.98
N THR A 199 -23.99 -0.86 0.20
CA THR A 199 -24.21 -0.86 -1.26
C THR A 199 -23.11 -1.52 -2.07
N SER A 200 -21.90 -1.66 -1.51
CA SER A 200 -20.73 -2.15 -2.25
C SER A 200 -20.84 -3.64 -2.58
N ASP A 201 -20.63 -4.00 -3.83
CA ASP A 201 -20.32 -5.37 -4.25
C ASP A 201 -18.82 -5.63 -4.08
N ILE A 202 -18.02 -4.58 -4.28
CA ILE A 202 -16.58 -4.56 -4.01
C ILE A 202 -16.28 -3.29 -3.20
N LEU A 203 -15.65 -3.43 -2.04
CA LEU A 203 -15.23 -2.31 -1.20
C LEU A 203 -13.71 -2.22 -1.19
N SER A 204 -13.15 -1.08 -1.61
CA SER A 204 -11.71 -0.85 -1.67
C SER A 204 -11.27 0.28 -0.73
N LEU A 205 -10.26 0.00 0.10
CA LEU A 205 -9.77 0.91 1.14
C LEU A 205 -8.54 1.68 0.65
N HIS A 206 -8.67 3.02 0.58
CA HIS A 206 -7.62 3.95 0.14
C HIS A 206 -7.51 5.17 1.06
N CYS A 207 -8.10 5.11 2.26
CA CYS A 207 -7.97 6.14 3.27
C CYS A 207 -6.65 6.00 4.05
N PRO A 208 -6.14 7.07 4.65
CA PRO A 208 -5.05 6.98 5.61
C PRO A 208 -5.50 6.23 6.88
N LEU A 209 -4.56 5.63 7.58
CA LEU A 209 -4.76 5.12 8.93
C LEU A 209 -4.77 6.31 9.92
N SER A 210 -5.79 6.39 10.73
CA SER A 210 -5.99 7.35 11.83
C SER A 210 -6.89 6.71 12.88
N ASP A 211 -7.09 7.38 14.01
CA ASP A 211 -8.00 6.90 15.05
C ASP A 211 -9.42 6.66 14.51
N ASP A 212 -9.90 7.52 13.58
CA ASP A 212 -11.22 7.40 12.94
C ASP A 212 -11.34 6.25 11.94
N THR A 213 -10.22 5.72 11.46
CA THR A 213 -10.17 4.67 10.44
C THR A 213 -9.55 3.37 10.94
N TYR A 214 -8.97 3.37 12.14
CA TYR A 214 -8.48 2.16 12.79
C TYR A 214 -9.63 1.15 12.97
N HIS A 215 -9.44 -0.07 12.49
CA HIS A 215 -10.48 -1.12 12.45
C HIS A 215 -11.83 -0.61 11.90
N PHE A 216 -11.77 0.22 10.84
CA PHE A 216 -12.97 0.63 10.10
C PHE A 216 -13.75 -0.60 9.62
N ILE A 217 -13.04 -1.64 9.20
CA ILE A 217 -13.60 -2.96 8.97
C ILE A 217 -13.40 -3.81 10.24
N ASN A 218 -14.50 -4.09 10.91
CA ASN A 218 -14.63 -4.89 12.11
C ASN A 218 -15.92 -5.72 12.03
N LYS A 219 -16.22 -6.50 13.05
CA LYS A 219 -17.41 -7.35 13.07
C LYS A 219 -18.71 -6.58 12.74
N GLU A 220 -18.94 -5.42 13.38
CA GLU A 220 -20.16 -4.64 13.16
C GLU A 220 -20.28 -4.06 11.74
N SER A 221 -19.16 -3.69 11.14
CA SER A 221 -19.14 -3.19 9.77
C SER A 221 -19.32 -4.32 8.75
N LEU A 222 -18.77 -5.51 9.02
CA LEU A 222 -18.97 -6.71 8.20
C LEU A 222 -20.43 -7.15 8.16
N GLU A 223 -21.15 -7.10 9.28
CA GLU A 223 -22.59 -7.38 9.38
C GLU A 223 -23.46 -6.46 8.50
N LYS A 224 -22.92 -5.29 8.09
CA LYS A 224 -23.60 -4.33 7.20
C LYS A 224 -23.25 -4.54 5.73
N MET A 225 -22.26 -5.33 5.43
CA MET A 225 -21.83 -5.63 4.07
C MET A 225 -22.69 -6.75 3.46
N LYS A 226 -22.62 -6.90 2.15
CA LYS A 226 -23.24 -8.04 1.47
C LYS A 226 -22.40 -9.29 1.72
N ASP A 227 -23.02 -10.45 1.95
CA ASP A 227 -22.32 -11.73 2.14
C ASP A 227 -21.44 -12.10 0.94
N THR A 228 -21.78 -11.60 -0.24
CA THR A 228 -21.02 -11.81 -1.48
C THR A 228 -19.97 -10.73 -1.74
N ALA A 229 -19.82 -9.74 -0.86
CA ALA A 229 -18.93 -8.63 -1.09
C ALA A 229 -17.45 -9.05 -1.13
N ILE A 230 -16.68 -8.38 -1.96
CA ILE A 230 -15.21 -8.49 -2.00
C ILE A 230 -14.63 -7.26 -1.28
N LEU A 231 -13.87 -7.50 -0.22
CA LEU A 231 -13.13 -6.45 0.49
C LEU A 231 -11.70 -6.38 -0.03
N VAL A 232 -11.21 -5.18 -0.37
CA VAL A 232 -9.85 -4.97 -0.88
C VAL A 232 -9.11 -3.94 -0.04
N ASN A 233 -7.95 -4.32 0.51
CA ASN A 233 -7.09 -3.46 1.29
C ASN A 233 -5.66 -3.39 0.72
N THR A 234 -5.38 -2.34 -0.04
CA THR A 234 -4.04 -1.98 -0.51
C THR A 234 -3.51 -0.70 0.18
N GLY A 235 -4.14 -0.33 1.30
CA GLY A 235 -3.83 0.88 2.06
C GLY A 235 -2.93 0.62 3.27
N ARG A 236 -3.56 0.26 4.40
CA ARG A 236 -2.87 -0.07 5.67
C ARG A 236 -3.57 -1.24 6.34
N GLY A 237 -2.79 -2.21 6.84
CA GLY A 237 -3.33 -3.40 7.53
C GLY A 237 -4.31 -3.06 8.66
N PRO A 238 -3.96 -2.17 9.61
CA PRO A 238 -4.83 -1.83 10.74
C PRO A 238 -6.12 -1.07 10.40
N LEU A 239 -6.45 -0.84 9.14
CA LEU A 239 -7.81 -0.44 8.72
C LEU A 239 -8.83 -1.57 8.93
N VAL A 240 -8.34 -2.80 9.08
CA VAL A 240 -9.11 -4.03 9.11
C VAL A 240 -8.77 -4.80 10.38
N ASP A 241 -9.78 -5.30 11.05
CA ASP A 241 -9.67 -6.33 12.09
C ASP A 241 -9.56 -7.69 11.38
N GLU A 242 -8.35 -8.25 11.35
CA GLU A 242 -8.04 -9.49 10.63
C GLU A 242 -8.75 -10.71 11.22
N GLU A 243 -8.95 -10.75 12.54
CA GLU A 243 -9.71 -11.81 13.21
C GLU A 243 -11.18 -11.79 12.80
N ALA A 244 -11.80 -10.60 12.77
CA ALA A 244 -13.18 -10.45 12.34
C ALA A 244 -13.37 -10.82 10.86
N VAL A 245 -12.42 -10.45 9.99
CA VAL A 245 -12.47 -10.81 8.57
C VAL A 245 -12.28 -12.31 8.37
N ALA A 246 -11.34 -12.93 9.06
CA ALA A 246 -11.14 -14.38 8.96
C ALA A 246 -12.40 -15.14 9.41
N ALA A 247 -13.03 -14.72 10.51
CA ALA A 247 -14.30 -15.29 10.95
C ALA A 247 -15.41 -15.14 9.89
N ALA A 248 -15.55 -13.94 9.30
CA ALA A 248 -16.55 -13.70 8.26
C ALA A 248 -16.32 -14.52 6.99
N LEU A 249 -15.06 -14.74 6.58
CA LEU A 249 -14.72 -15.64 5.47
C LEU A 249 -15.08 -17.09 5.79
N HIS A 250 -14.73 -17.55 6.98
CA HIS A 250 -15.04 -18.90 7.46
C HIS A 250 -16.54 -19.19 7.50
N GLU A 251 -17.32 -18.21 7.97
CA GLU A 251 -18.79 -18.28 8.06
C GLU A 251 -19.49 -18.00 6.72
N SER A 252 -18.73 -17.69 5.65
CA SER A 252 -19.26 -17.30 4.33
C SER A 252 -20.17 -16.06 4.36
N SER A 253 -19.99 -15.17 5.35
CA SER A 253 -20.65 -13.86 5.47
C SER A 253 -19.82 -12.73 4.81
N LEU A 254 -18.69 -13.08 4.18
CA LEU A 254 -17.91 -12.24 3.27
C LEU A 254 -17.45 -13.09 2.08
N GLY A 255 -17.64 -12.60 0.86
CA GLY A 255 -17.30 -13.35 -0.36
C GLY A 255 -15.81 -13.57 -0.55
N ALA A 256 -14.99 -12.55 -0.35
CA ALA A 256 -13.52 -12.65 -0.38
C ALA A 256 -12.85 -11.45 0.31
N TYR A 257 -11.62 -11.66 0.78
CA TYR A 257 -10.73 -10.61 1.25
C TYR A 257 -9.45 -10.59 0.42
N CYS A 258 -9.10 -9.43 -0.10
CA CYS A 258 -7.89 -9.18 -0.88
C CYS A 258 -7.02 -8.16 -0.15
N ALA A 259 -5.80 -8.52 0.22
CA ALA A 259 -4.91 -7.58 0.90
C ALA A 259 -3.48 -7.63 0.37
N ASP A 260 -2.89 -6.44 0.23
CA ASP A 260 -1.44 -6.28 0.01
C ASP A 260 -0.73 -5.88 1.31
N VAL A 261 -1.48 -5.63 2.37
CA VAL A 261 -0.98 -5.13 3.65
C VAL A 261 -1.59 -5.91 4.81
N MET A 262 -0.81 -6.07 5.89
CA MET A 262 -1.22 -6.79 7.09
C MET A 262 -1.11 -5.89 8.33
N ALA A 263 -1.85 -6.23 9.38
CA ALA A 263 -1.83 -5.48 10.65
C ALA A 263 -0.42 -5.46 11.27
N GLN A 264 0.28 -6.59 11.17
CA GLN A 264 1.70 -6.74 11.49
C GLN A 264 2.45 -7.16 10.22
N GLU A 265 3.56 -6.51 9.93
CA GLU A 265 4.44 -6.81 8.77
C GLU A 265 5.90 -6.98 9.21
N PRO A 266 6.53 -8.15 9.00
CA PRO A 266 5.96 -9.41 8.49
C PRO A 266 4.87 -9.98 9.41
N PRO A 267 3.83 -10.65 8.84
CA PRO A 267 2.77 -11.25 9.63
C PRO A 267 3.27 -12.47 10.43
N SER A 268 2.59 -12.76 11.54
CA SER A 268 2.78 -14.03 12.26
C SER A 268 2.37 -15.22 11.41
N LYS A 269 3.04 -16.34 11.56
CA LYS A 269 2.66 -17.61 10.92
C LYS A 269 1.30 -18.14 11.40
N GLU A 270 0.84 -17.70 12.55
CA GLU A 270 -0.47 -17.99 13.14
C GLU A 270 -1.57 -17.02 12.67
N ASN A 271 -1.29 -16.11 11.73
CA ASN A 271 -2.30 -15.17 11.25
C ASN A 271 -3.51 -15.93 10.68
N PRO A 272 -4.74 -15.66 11.17
CA PRO A 272 -5.92 -16.45 10.84
C PRO A 272 -6.29 -16.41 9.36
N LEU A 273 -5.92 -15.35 8.64
CA LEU A 273 -6.19 -15.21 7.22
C LEU A 273 -5.46 -16.23 6.33
N PHE A 274 -4.34 -16.82 6.81
CA PHE A 274 -3.59 -17.81 6.04
C PHE A 274 -4.33 -19.13 5.86
N GLY A 275 -5.31 -19.42 6.73
CA GLY A 275 -6.16 -20.61 6.62
C GLY A 275 -7.38 -20.43 5.72
N GLU A 276 -7.71 -19.22 5.31
CA GLU A 276 -8.95 -18.91 4.60
C GLU A 276 -8.77 -18.98 3.08
N PRO A 277 -9.50 -19.88 2.38
CA PRO A 277 -9.33 -20.10 0.94
C PRO A 277 -9.76 -18.90 0.07
N ASN A 278 -10.58 -18.01 0.61
CA ASN A 278 -11.02 -16.79 -0.06
C ASN A 278 -10.24 -15.54 0.40
N ALA A 279 -9.12 -15.71 1.12
CA ALA A 279 -8.16 -14.64 1.39
C ALA A 279 -7.06 -14.62 0.32
N TYR A 280 -6.95 -13.53 -0.41
CA TYR A 280 -5.97 -13.31 -1.48
C TYR A 280 -4.94 -12.30 -0.97
N LEU A 281 -3.76 -12.77 -0.59
CA LEU A 281 -2.78 -12.00 0.15
C LEU A 281 -1.49 -11.82 -0.66
N THR A 282 -0.99 -10.59 -0.76
CA THR A 282 0.31 -10.26 -1.37
C THR A 282 1.22 -9.55 -0.35
N PRO A 283 2.56 -9.71 -0.43
CA PRO A 283 3.46 -9.32 0.64
C PRO A 283 3.89 -7.84 0.55
N HIS A 284 2.95 -6.89 0.55
CA HIS A 284 3.15 -5.44 0.51
C HIS A 284 3.98 -5.00 -0.70
N ILE A 285 3.59 -5.47 -1.88
CA ILE A 285 4.28 -5.23 -3.16
C ILE A 285 3.48 -4.37 -4.15
N ALA A 286 2.32 -3.85 -3.77
CA ALA A 286 1.50 -3.00 -4.64
C ALA A 286 2.25 -1.76 -5.17
N TRP A 287 3.24 -1.27 -4.43
CA TRP A 287 4.11 -0.15 -4.80
C TRP A 287 5.36 -0.56 -5.60
N ALA A 288 5.70 -1.85 -5.67
CA ALA A 288 7.04 -2.35 -5.98
C ALA A 288 7.29 -2.63 -7.47
N THR A 289 6.43 -2.16 -8.40
CA THR A 289 6.73 -2.29 -9.84
C THR A 289 8.04 -1.57 -10.17
N TYR A 290 8.74 -2.06 -11.20
CA TYR A 290 10.00 -1.46 -11.65
C TYR A 290 9.85 0.05 -11.90
N GLU A 291 8.81 0.45 -12.61
CA GLU A 291 8.54 1.85 -12.98
C GLU A 291 8.23 2.74 -11.75
N ALA A 292 7.51 2.19 -10.75
CA ALA A 292 7.25 2.91 -9.51
C ALA A 292 8.54 3.11 -8.71
N ARG A 293 9.40 2.08 -8.61
CA ARG A 293 10.70 2.16 -7.93
C ARG A 293 11.68 3.08 -8.67
N GLU A 294 11.65 3.09 -10.00
CA GLU A 294 12.41 4.05 -10.80
C GLU A 294 11.96 5.50 -10.53
N ARG A 295 10.63 5.75 -10.49
CA ARG A 295 10.09 7.05 -10.10
C ARG A 295 10.48 7.45 -8.66
N LEU A 296 10.40 6.49 -7.73
CA LEU A 296 10.84 6.68 -6.36
C LEU A 296 12.30 7.15 -6.30
N ASN A 297 13.18 6.44 -6.98
CA ASN A 297 14.62 6.72 -7.00
C ASN A 297 14.94 8.11 -7.59
N LYS A 298 14.25 8.48 -8.68
CA LYS A 298 14.35 9.82 -9.28
C LYS A 298 13.86 10.92 -8.33
N GLN A 299 12.75 10.70 -7.63
CA GLN A 299 12.21 11.67 -6.68
C GLN A 299 13.07 11.80 -5.42
N VAL A 300 13.66 10.69 -4.94
CA VAL A 300 14.65 10.72 -3.82
C VAL A 300 15.83 11.61 -4.20
N ALA A 301 16.41 11.40 -5.38
CA ALA A 301 17.52 12.23 -5.84
C ALA A 301 17.12 13.70 -6.01
N ALA A 302 15.91 13.98 -6.50
CA ALA A 302 15.39 15.34 -6.63
C ALA A 302 15.20 16.02 -5.25
N ASN A 303 14.68 15.30 -4.25
CA ASN A 303 14.54 15.81 -2.88
C ASN A 303 15.91 16.13 -2.24
N VAL A 304 16.89 15.22 -2.38
CA VAL A 304 18.26 15.45 -1.89
C VAL A 304 18.90 16.65 -2.59
N LYS A 305 18.77 16.76 -3.91
CA LYS A 305 19.26 17.91 -4.66
C LYS A 305 18.65 19.22 -4.17
N ALA A 306 17.33 19.29 -4.04
CA ALA A 306 16.62 20.46 -3.55
C ALA A 306 17.05 20.88 -2.14
N PHE A 307 17.31 19.90 -1.26
CA PHE A 307 17.89 20.14 0.07
C PHE A 307 19.28 20.77 -0.03
N LEU A 308 20.17 20.24 -0.86
CA LEU A 308 21.53 20.73 -1.05
C LEU A 308 21.55 22.16 -1.64
N GLU A 309 20.55 22.52 -2.44
CA GLU A 309 20.36 23.86 -3.00
C GLU A 309 19.67 24.86 -2.04
N GLY A 310 19.35 24.40 -0.80
CA GLY A 310 18.70 25.25 0.23
C GLY A 310 17.19 25.44 0.07
N ASN A 311 16.55 24.70 -0.87
CA ASN A 311 15.11 24.79 -1.16
C ASN A 311 14.43 23.40 -1.02
N PRO A 312 14.40 22.79 0.17
CA PRO A 312 13.90 21.44 0.36
C PRO A 312 12.40 21.33 -0.02
N ILE A 313 12.07 20.29 -0.77
CA ILE A 313 10.71 19.95 -1.21
C ILE A 313 10.21 18.69 -0.49
N ASN A 314 8.89 18.46 -0.46
CA ASN A 314 8.25 17.31 0.19
C ASN A 314 8.61 17.16 1.69
N VAL A 315 8.83 18.29 2.38
CA VAL A 315 9.16 18.30 3.81
C VAL A 315 7.95 17.93 4.64
N VAL A 316 8.10 16.98 5.57
CA VAL A 316 7.02 16.46 6.44
C VAL A 316 7.09 16.95 7.89
N ASN A 317 8.18 17.61 8.31
CA ASN A 317 8.40 18.12 9.66
C ASN A 317 8.57 19.65 9.72
N LYS A 318 7.76 20.37 8.94
CA LYS A 318 7.75 21.87 8.92
C LYS A 318 7.42 22.48 10.28
#